data_2c12c552957e51b5a292b14fca5bc2a3
#
_entry.id   2c12c552957e51b5a292b14fca5bc2a3
#
_cell.length_a   1.000
_cell.length_b   1.000
_cell.length_c   1.000
_cell.angle_alpha   90.00
_cell.angle_beta   90.00
_cell.angle_gamma   90.00
#
_symmetry.space_group_name_H-M   'P 1'
#
loop_
_entity.id
_entity.type
_entity.pdbx_description
1 polymer ?
#
loop_
_entity_poly.entity_id
_entity_poly.type
_entity_poly.pdbx_seq_one_letter_code
_entity_poly.pdbx_strand_id
1 'polypeptide(L)'
;MIYVVATLTIKPETRADFIAAATACIQETRKEPGNIAYDLHESVTDPSKMVFVEQWENAEALVPHRGMEHMKTFGRVAVKCMSSPPKIEVITPEKIDVR
;
A
#
# COMPACT_ATOMS: atom_id res chain seq x y z
N MET A 1 3.26 -11.26 -13.30
CA MET A 1 2.63 -10.18 -12.50
C MET A 1 2.56 -10.57 -11.04
N ILE A 2 2.73 -9.59 -10.17
CA ILE A 2 2.68 -9.76 -8.73
C ILE A 2 1.59 -8.85 -8.18
N TYR A 3 0.79 -9.35 -7.26
CA TYR A 3 -0.15 -8.54 -6.48
C TYR A 3 0.36 -8.37 -5.06
N VAL A 4 0.11 -7.22 -4.45
CA VAL A 4 0.35 -7.00 -3.03
C VAL A 4 -0.94 -6.50 -2.39
N VAL A 5 -1.29 -7.10 -1.27
CA VAL A 5 -2.42 -6.66 -0.44
C VAL A 5 -1.87 -6.35 0.95
N ALA A 6 -1.92 -5.08 1.32
CA ALA A 6 -1.44 -4.61 2.61
C ALA A 6 -2.62 -4.11 3.43
N THR A 7 -2.95 -4.83 4.49
CA THR A 7 -4.07 -4.51 5.38
C THR A 7 -3.55 -3.78 6.61
N LEU A 8 -4.12 -2.61 6.90
CA LEU A 8 -3.71 -1.76 8.01
C LEU A 8 -4.92 -1.44 8.89
N THR A 9 -4.66 -1.33 10.19
CA THR A 9 -5.65 -0.84 11.14
C THR A 9 -5.18 0.52 11.63
N ILE A 10 -5.96 1.57 11.34
CA ILE A 10 -5.60 2.96 11.56
C ILE A 10 -6.35 3.50 12.77
N LYS A 11 -5.65 4.21 13.65
CA LYS A 11 -6.27 4.93 14.76
C LYS A 11 -7.18 6.02 14.21
N PRO A 12 -8.45 6.08 14.61
CA PRO A 12 -9.43 7.03 14.02
C PRO A 12 -8.98 8.49 14.05
N GLU A 13 -8.32 8.92 15.12
CA GLU A 13 -7.86 10.30 15.31
C GLU A 13 -6.71 10.68 14.37
N THR A 14 -6.04 9.70 13.75
CA THR A 14 -4.90 9.93 12.84
C THR A 14 -5.30 9.75 11.37
N ARG A 15 -6.57 9.50 11.09
CA ARG A 15 -7.04 9.15 9.75
C ARG A 15 -6.68 10.19 8.69
N ALA A 16 -6.89 11.47 8.98
CA ALA A 16 -6.62 12.56 8.03
C ALA A 16 -5.12 12.63 7.69
N ASP A 17 -4.26 12.53 8.69
CA ASP A 17 -2.80 12.55 8.49
C ASP A 17 -2.35 11.33 7.70
N PHE A 18 -2.91 10.17 7.99
CA PHE A 18 -2.59 8.95 7.27
C PHE A 18 -2.96 9.05 5.79
N ILE A 19 -4.16 9.52 5.48
CA ILE A 19 -4.64 9.66 4.09
C ILE A 19 -3.79 10.67 3.33
N ALA A 20 -3.42 11.79 3.94
CA ALA A 20 -2.55 12.78 3.29
C ALA A 20 -1.18 12.18 2.95
N ALA A 21 -0.56 11.46 3.89
CA ALA A 21 0.72 10.82 3.68
C ALA A 21 0.63 9.71 2.63
N ALA A 22 -0.43 8.91 2.67
CA ALA A 22 -0.68 7.84 1.71
C ALA A 22 -0.88 8.39 0.30
N THR A 23 -1.63 9.48 0.15
CA THR A 23 -1.87 10.11 -1.15
C THR A 23 -0.57 10.56 -1.79
N ALA A 24 0.31 11.20 -1.03
CA ALA A 24 1.62 11.61 -1.53
C ALA A 24 2.47 10.42 -1.96
N CYS A 25 2.47 9.35 -1.16
CA CYS A 25 3.20 8.12 -1.46
C CYS A 25 2.67 7.44 -2.73
N ILE A 26 1.34 7.37 -2.88
CA ILE A 26 0.69 6.77 -4.04
C ILE A 26 1.12 7.47 -5.33
N GLN A 27 1.13 8.80 -5.33
CA GLN A 27 1.52 9.59 -6.49
C GLN A 27 2.94 9.26 -6.96
N GLU A 28 3.88 9.13 -6.02
CA GLU A 28 5.27 8.82 -6.34
C GLU A 28 5.46 7.35 -6.73
N THR A 29 4.76 6.45 -6.07
CA THR A 29 4.85 5.00 -6.37
C THR A 29 4.38 4.71 -7.79
N ARG A 30 3.34 5.38 -8.24
CA ARG A 30 2.81 5.20 -9.61
C ARG A 30 3.78 5.58 -10.71
N LYS A 31 4.84 6.33 -10.39
CA LYS A 31 5.91 6.69 -11.32
C LYS A 31 7.04 5.65 -11.34
N GLU A 32 7.05 4.71 -10.42
CA GLU A 32 8.12 3.71 -10.35
C GLU A 32 8.07 2.73 -11.51
N PRO A 33 9.23 2.35 -12.07
CA PRO A 33 9.28 1.33 -13.11
C PRO A 33 8.66 0.02 -12.63
N GLY A 34 7.78 -0.55 -13.43
CA GLY A 34 7.14 -1.83 -13.12
C GLY A 34 5.88 -1.74 -12.25
N ASN A 35 5.53 -0.54 -11.75
CA ASN A 35 4.25 -0.39 -11.07
C ASN A 35 3.11 -0.33 -12.09
N ILE A 36 2.11 -1.20 -11.92
CA ILE A 36 0.92 -1.24 -12.78
C ILE A 36 -0.24 -0.53 -12.10
N ALA A 37 -0.43 -0.78 -10.79
CA ALA A 37 -1.50 -0.19 -10.00
C ALA A 37 -1.05 -0.06 -8.55
N TYR A 38 -1.48 1.01 -7.91
CA TYR A 38 -1.19 1.27 -6.50
C TYR A 38 -2.27 2.20 -5.96
N ASP A 39 -3.09 1.71 -5.04
CA ASP A 39 -4.18 2.51 -4.49
C ASP A 39 -4.53 2.07 -3.08
N LEU A 40 -5.15 2.98 -2.33
CA LEU A 40 -5.61 2.75 -0.96
C LEU A 40 -7.14 2.70 -0.96
N HIS A 41 -7.69 1.70 -0.27
CA HIS A 41 -9.13 1.49 -0.14
C HIS A 41 -9.53 1.45 1.33
N GLU A 42 -10.71 1.97 1.64
CA GLU A 42 -11.28 1.90 2.97
C GLU A 42 -12.34 0.80 3.03
N SER A 43 -12.43 0.10 4.16
CA SER A 43 -13.50 -0.86 4.40
C SER A 43 -14.81 -0.12 4.64
N VAL A 44 -15.89 -0.59 4.01
CA VAL A 44 -17.23 -0.03 4.23
C VAL A 44 -17.87 -0.54 5.52
N THR A 45 -17.30 -1.58 6.13
CA THR A 45 -17.83 -2.20 7.35
C THR A 45 -16.99 -1.94 8.59
N ASP A 46 -15.75 -1.45 8.41
CA ASP A 46 -14.85 -1.14 9.51
C ASP A 46 -14.04 0.12 9.17
N PRO A 47 -14.41 1.28 9.75
CA PRO A 47 -13.78 2.56 9.41
C PRO A 47 -12.31 2.67 9.81
N SER A 48 -11.82 1.77 10.67
CA SER A 48 -10.40 1.74 11.05
C SER A 48 -9.55 0.95 10.07
N LYS A 49 -10.16 0.16 9.18
CA LYS A 49 -9.44 -0.74 8.28
C LYS A 49 -9.25 -0.12 6.90
N MET A 50 -8.01 -0.13 6.45
CA MET A 50 -7.62 0.33 5.12
C MET A 50 -6.74 -0.72 4.45
N VAL A 51 -6.80 -0.80 3.13
CA VAL A 51 -6.09 -1.81 2.35
C VAL A 51 -5.43 -1.15 1.15
N PHE A 52 -4.11 -1.32 1.02
CA PHE A 52 -3.44 -1.06 -0.25
C PHE A 52 -3.60 -2.29 -1.15
N VAL A 53 -4.01 -2.06 -2.39
CA VAL A 53 -4.01 -3.09 -3.43
C VAL A 53 -3.04 -2.64 -4.51
N GLU A 54 -2.04 -3.47 -4.80
CA GLU A 54 -0.96 -3.13 -5.71
C GLU A 54 -0.79 -4.21 -6.77
N GLN A 55 -0.40 -3.77 -7.96
CA GLN A 55 0.00 -4.66 -9.03
C GLN A 55 1.36 -4.24 -9.57
N TRP A 56 2.25 -5.19 -9.73
CA TRP A 56 3.62 -4.99 -10.22
C TRP A 56 3.91 -5.97 -11.35
N GLU A 57 4.73 -5.56 -12.31
CA GLU A 57 5.09 -6.41 -13.45
C GLU A 57 5.76 -7.72 -13.02
N ASN A 58 6.61 -7.65 -12.00
CA ASN A 58 7.37 -8.79 -11.48
C ASN A 58 7.89 -8.51 -10.07
N ALA A 59 8.47 -9.52 -9.44
CA ALA A 59 8.99 -9.40 -8.07
C ALA A 59 10.19 -8.44 -7.99
N GLU A 60 10.99 -8.34 -9.04
CA GLU A 60 12.16 -7.47 -9.08
C GLU A 60 11.78 -5.99 -8.96
N ALA A 61 10.63 -5.61 -9.49
CA ALA A 61 10.14 -4.23 -9.40
C ALA A 61 9.83 -3.80 -7.96
N LEU A 62 9.52 -4.75 -7.07
CA LEU A 62 9.26 -4.47 -5.66
C LEU A 62 10.54 -4.15 -4.86
N VAL A 63 11.69 -4.62 -5.32
CA VAL A 63 12.94 -4.47 -4.57
C VAL A 63 13.33 -3.00 -4.40
N PRO A 64 13.44 -2.18 -5.47
CA PRO A 64 13.74 -0.76 -5.29
C PRO A 64 12.62 0.01 -4.60
N HIS A 65 11.35 -0.39 -4.77
CA HIS A 65 10.20 0.27 -4.14
C HIS A 65 10.39 0.39 -2.63
N ARG A 66 10.82 -0.68 -1.97
CA ARG A 66 10.96 -0.73 -0.51
C ARG A 66 12.00 0.26 0.03
N GLY A 67 12.96 0.68 -0.79
CA GLY A 67 14.00 1.61 -0.40
C GLY A 67 13.79 3.05 -0.86
N MET A 68 12.69 3.35 -1.53
CA MET A 68 12.41 4.70 -2.04
C MET A 68 12.18 5.70 -0.92
N GLU A 69 12.61 6.96 -1.15
CA GLU A 69 12.42 8.02 -0.16
C GLU A 69 10.96 8.24 0.20
N HIS A 70 10.06 8.18 -0.79
CA HIS A 70 8.63 8.34 -0.50
C HIS A 70 8.08 7.22 0.37
N MET A 71 8.64 6.00 0.30
CA MET A 71 8.26 4.91 1.20
C MET A 71 8.77 5.16 2.62
N LYS A 72 9.97 5.69 2.77
CA LYS A 72 10.52 6.04 4.09
C LYS A 72 9.71 7.16 4.73
N THR A 73 9.39 8.18 3.96
CA THR A 73 8.58 9.32 4.42
C THR A 73 7.20 8.86 4.87
N PHE A 74 6.54 8.06 4.03
CA PHE A 74 5.24 7.48 4.38
C PHE A 74 5.33 6.63 5.65
N GLY A 75 6.34 5.77 5.75
CA GLY A 75 6.53 4.87 6.88
C GLY A 75 6.64 5.60 8.22
N ARG A 76 7.31 6.77 8.25
CA ARG A 76 7.43 7.59 9.46
C ARG A 76 6.08 8.08 9.97
N VAL A 77 5.17 8.41 9.06
CA VAL A 77 3.81 8.83 9.42
C VAL A 77 2.96 7.60 9.75
N ALA A 78 3.00 6.58 8.90
CA ALA A 78 2.16 5.40 9.04
C ALA A 78 2.36 4.68 10.38
N VAL A 79 3.60 4.58 10.86
CA VAL A 79 3.89 3.90 12.13
C VAL A 79 3.20 4.57 13.32
N LYS A 80 2.99 5.88 13.26
CA LYS A 80 2.28 6.63 14.31
C LYS A 80 0.76 6.48 14.21
N CYS A 81 0.26 6.11 13.03
CA CYS A 81 -1.16 6.02 12.76
C CYS A 81 -1.73 4.61 12.96
N MET A 82 -0.89 3.59 12.86
CA MET A 82 -1.32 2.19 12.98
C MET A 82 -1.48 1.78 14.44
N SER A 83 -2.57 1.05 14.73
CA SER A 83 -2.80 0.46 16.06
C SER A 83 -2.19 -0.93 16.20
N SER A 84 -1.76 -1.54 15.10
CA SER A 84 -1.13 -2.86 15.06
C SER A 84 -0.21 -2.94 13.83
N PRO A 85 0.73 -3.90 13.78
CA PRO A 85 1.57 -4.09 12.60
C PRO A 85 0.73 -4.40 11.36
N PRO A 86 1.14 -3.92 10.17
CA PRO A 86 0.42 -4.20 8.94
C PRO A 86 0.55 -5.68 8.56
N LYS A 87 -0.47 -6.22 7.90
CA LYS A 87 -0.40 -7.52 7.26
C LYS A 87 -0.15 -7.29 5.77
N ILE A 88 1.03 -7.67 5.30
CA ILE A 88 1.44 -7.48 3.91
C ILE A 88 1.54 -8.85 3.24
N GLU A 89 0.71 -9.07 2.23
CA GLU A 89 0.71 -10.30 1.46
C GLU A 89 1.21 -10.02 0.05
N VAL A 90 2.29 -10.71 -0.34
CA VAL A 90 2.80 -10.68 -1.72
C VAL A 90 2.32 -11.94 -2.40
N ILE A 91 1.55 -11.76 -3.47
CA ILE A 91 0.84 -12.85 -4.13
C ILE A 91 1.40 -13.04 -5.53
N THR A 92 1.89 -14.25 -5.80
CA THR A 92 2.34 -14.66 -7.12
C THR A 92 1.28 -15.59 -7.71
N PRO A 93 0.39 -15.08 -8.57
CA PRO A 93 -0.70 -15.91 -9.10
C PRO A 93 -0.19 -16.88 -10.17
N GLU A 94 -0.73 -18.10 -10.17
CA GLU A 94 -0.52 -19.02 -11.28
C GLU A 94 -1.33 -18.58 -12.50
N LYS A 95 -2.52 -18.02 -12.26
CA LYS A 95 -3.44 -17.63 -13.32
C LYS A 95 -4.27 -16.44 -12.84
N ILE A 96 -4.51 -15.49 -13.74
CA ILE A 96 -5.45 -14.40 -13.55
C ILE A 96 -6.52 -14.52 -14.61
N ASP A 97 -7.76 -14.70 -14.18
CA ASP A 97 -8.90 -14.84 -15.06
C ASP A 97 -9.77 -13.58 -14.93
N VAL A 98 -9.65 -12.71 -15.91
CA VAL A 98 -10.41 -11.44 -15.94
C VAL A 98 -11.74 -11.68 -16.62
N ARG A 99 -12.81 -11.40 -15.91
CA ARG A 99 -14.17 -11.66 -16.35
C ARG A 99 -14.93 -10.42 -16.75
#